data_98013a4e72d5c19548a987c0755afd43
#
_entry.id   98013a4e72d5c19548a987c0755afd43
#
_cell.length_a   1.000
_cell.length_b   1.000
_cell.length_c   1.000
_cell.angle_alpha   90.00
_cell.angle_beta   90.00
_cell.angle_gamma   90.00
#
_symmetry.space_group_name_H-M   'P 1'
#
loop_
_entity.id
_entity.type
_entity.pdbx_description
1 polymer ?
#
loop_
_entity_poly.entity_id
_entity_poly.type
_entity_poly.pdbx_seq_one_letter_code
_entity_poly.pdbx_strand_id
1 'polypeptide(L)'
;MGYTHYFSYRPRSPSFLAAWPRMRADAERILDRVATAGVRLCRDPFEGTLPPEYEVIAVNGDREREESCEPLVLAPRWPGYRQERADGRVTGFCKTGRHPYDLAVSAILLRCHRLLPDGFAIHSDGGWDAEWRDGRRGPHPVLPSARDLVAELFGDEVSSCPFDRERVFGPPVRN
;
A
#
# COMPACT_ATOMS: atom_id res chain seq x y z
N MET A 1 -8.88 14.03 -11.84
CA MET A 1 -8.76 14.16 -10.38
C MET A 1 -7.86 13.05 -9.87
N GLY A 2 -6.88 13.37 -9.03
CA GLY A 2 -5.98 12.36 -8.48
C GLY A 2 -6.71 11.43 -7.50
N TYR A 3 -6.22 10.19 -7.37
CA TYR A 3 -6.66 9.23 -6.37
C TYR A 3 -5.43 8.64 -5.71
N THR A 4 -5.30 8.86 -4.42
CA THR A 4 -4.05 8.67 -3.69
C THR A 4 -4.30 7.93 -2.38
N HIS A 5 -3.40 7.01 -2.06
CA HIS A 5 -3.30 6.39 -0.75
C HIS A 5 -2.11 6.97 0.00
N TYR A 6 -2.26 7.13 1.30
CA TYR A 6 -1.26 7.70 2.19
C TYR A 6 -0.96 6.72 3.30
N PHE A 7 0.28 6.70 3.76
CA PHE A 7 0.70 5.83 4.84
C PHE A 7 1.83 6.45 5.66
N SER A 8 1.96 6.02 6.91
CA SER A 8 3.12 6.34 7.73
C SER A 8 3.50 5.17 8.64
N TYR A 9 4.79 5.00 8.85
CA TYR A 9 5.33 3.96 9.73
C TYR A 9 6.68 4.39 10.32
N ARG A 10 7.15 3.65 11.35
CA ARG A 10 8.47 3.86 11.96
C ARG A 10 9.43 2.79 11.44
N PRO A 11 10.24 3.06 10.41
CA PRO A 11 11.04 2.03 9.75
C PRO A 11 12.11 1.40 10.64
N ARG A 12 12.54 2.10 11.70
CA ARG A 12 13.57 1.63 12.64
C ARG A 12 13.00 1.04 13.92
N SER A 13 11.68 1.01 14.12
CA SER A 13 11.12 0.44 15.32
C SER A 13 11.30 -1.08 15.35
N PRO A 14 11.60 -1.67 16.51
CA PRO A 14 11.73 -3.13 16.62
C PRO A 14 10.49 -3.88 16.15
N SER A 15 9.30 -3.34 16.42
CA SER A 15 8.02 -3.94 15.98
C SER A 15 7.87 -3.95 14.47
N PHE A 16 8.27 -2.87 13.78
CA PHE A 16 8.24 -2.83 12.31
C PHE A 16 9.23 -3.83 11.71
N LEU A 17 10.48 -3.84 12.22
CA LEU A 17 11.51 -4.76 11.74
C LEU A 17 11.12 -6.22 11.97
N ALA A 18 10.48 -6.55 13.09
CA ALA A 18 9.96 -7.89 13.35
C ALA A 18 8.80 -8.29 12.43
N ALA A 19 7.93 -7.35 12.07
CA ALA A 19 6.79 -7.60 11.17
C ALA A 19 7.20 -7.62 9.67
N TRP A 20 8.33 -7.00 9.32
CA TRP A 20 8.74 -6.77 7.93
C TRP A 20 8.83 -8.03 7.06
N PRO A 21 9.44 -9.15 7.50
CA PRO A 21 9.49 -10.37 6.69
C PRO A 21 8.09 -10.89 6.35
N ARG A 22 7.15 -10.79 7.29
CA ARG A 22 5.76 -11.20 7.07
C ARG A 22 5.04 -10.25 6.12
N MET A 23 5.25 -8.95 6.25
CA MET A 23 4.69 -7.96 5.33
C MET A 23 5.13 -8.23 3.90
N ARG A 24 6.41 -8.54 3.67
CA ARG A 24 6.92 -8.91 2.35
C ARG A 24 6.29 -10.18 1.80
N ALA A 25 6.26 -11.24 2.58
CA ALA A 25 5.67 -12.50 2.15
C ALA A 25 4.17 -12.37 1.81
N ASP A 26 3.43 -11.61 2.61
CA ASP A 26 2.01 -11.39 2.37
C ASP A 26 1.77 -10.45 1.17
N ALA A 27 2.66 -9.46 0.94
CA ALA A 27 2.62 -8.62 -0.26
C ALA A 27 2.81 -9.45 -1.54
N GLU A 28 3.77 -10.37 -1.57
CA GLU A 28 3.95 -11.27 -2.73
C GLU A 28 2.69 -12.09 -3.01
N ARG A 29 2.04 -12.65 -1.99
CA ARG A 29 0.78 -13.37 -2.14
C ARG A 29 -0.33 -12.49 -2.73
N ILE A 30 -0.41 -11.23 -2.31
CA ILE A 30 -1.37 -10.26 -2.86
C ILE A 30 -1.04 -10.00 -4.33
N LEU A 31 0.22 -9.72 -4.67
CA LEU A 31 0.65 -9.45 -6.03
C LEU A 31 0.36 -10.63 -6.97
N ASP A 32 0.63 -11.86 -6.53
CA ASP A 32 0.33 -13.08 -7.30
C ASP A 32 -1.17 -13.22 -7.54
N ARG A 33 -1.99 -13.01 -6.53
CA ARG A 33 -3.43 -13.12 -6.63
C ARG A 33 -4.03 -12.06 -7.55
N VAL A 34 -3.55 -10.82 -7.47
CA VAL A 34 -3.97 -9.72 -8.34
C VAL A 34 -3.56 -9.98 -9.79
N ALA A 35 -2.33 -10.45 -10.01
CA ALA A 35 -1.86 -10.83 -11.34
C ALA A 35 -2.70 -11.98 -11.94
N THR A 36 -3.03 -12.99 -11.15
CA THR A 36 -3.92 -14.11 -11.55
C THR A 36 -5.32 -13.62 -11.93
N ALA A 37 -5.80 -12.53 -11.35
CA ALA A 37 -7.06 -11.89 -11.72
C ALA A 37 -6.98 -11.06 -13.01
N GLY A 38 -5.84 -11.07 -13.71
CA GLY A 38 -5.63 -10.42 -15.00
C GLY A 38 -5.10 -8.98 -14.94
N VAL A 39 -4.73 -8.48 -13.76
CA VAL A 39 -4.09 -7.17 -13.63
C VAL A 39 -2.61 -7.29 -13.95
N ARG A 40 -2.13 -6.49 -14.90
CA ARG A 40 -0.70 -6.40 -15.19
C ARG A 40 0.01 -5.51 -14.19
N LEU A 41 1.02 -6.06 -13.52
CA LEU A 41 1.80 -5.39 -12.50
C LEU A 41 3.25 -5.26 -12.92
N CYS A 42 3.85 -4.08 -12.69
CA CYS A 42 5.28 -3.88 -12.68
C CYS A 42 5.79 -4.09 -11.25
N ARG A 43 6.48 -5.21 -11.00
CA ARG A 43 7.04 -5.57 -9.67
C ARG A 43 8.43 -4.99 -9.43
N ASP A 44 9.07 -4.51 -10.47
CA ASP A 44 10.33 -3.78 -10.40
C ASP A 44 10.19 -2.41 -11.07
N PRO A 45 9.54 -1.43 -10.41
CA PRO A 45 9.38 -0.09 -10.96
C PRO A 45 10.69 0.70 -11.05
N PHE A 46 11.79 0.14 -10.55
CA PHE A 46 13.15 0.72 -10.56
C PHE A 46 14.06 0.09 -11.61
N GLU A 47 13.57 -0.88 -12.37
CA GLU A 47 14.30 -1.49 -13.51
C GLU A 47 15.70 -2.00 -13.13
N GLY A 48 15.81 -2.68 -11.97
CA GLY A 48 17.08 -3.21 -11.48
C GLY A 48 18.06 -2.18 -10.94
N THR A 49 17.67 -0.91 -10.81
CA THR A 49 18.57 0.15 -10.31
C THR A 49 18.71 0.18 -8.79
N LEU A 50 17.83 -0.52 -8.05
CA LEU A 50 17.97 -0.65 -6.60
C LEU A 50 19.03 -1.69 -6.25
N PRO A 51 20.00 -1.33 -5.38
CA PRO A 51 20.94 -2.30 -4.84
C PRO A 51 20.23 -3.47 -4.14
N PRO A 52 20.74 -4.71 -4.26
CA PRO A 52 20.11 -5.91 -3.70
C PRO A 52 19.90 -5.88 -2.18
N GLU A 53 20.69 -5.09 -1.46
CA GLU A 53 20.56 -4.90 -0.02
C GLU A 53 19.32 -4.12 0.41
N TYR A 54 18.65 -3.45 -0.53
CA TYR A 54 17.39 -2.79 -0.26
C TYR A 54 16.22 -3.75 -0.46
N GLU A 55 15.80 -4.35 0.62
CA GLU A 55 14.59 -5.16 0.65
C GLU A 55 13.36 -4.26 0.60
N VAL A 56 12.69 -4.20 -0.54
CA VAL A 56 11.51 -3.36 -0.75
C VAL A 56 10.27 -4.19 -1.05
N ILE A 57 9.10 -3.66 -0.69
CA ILE A 57 7.85 -4.00 -1.33
C ILE A 57 7.62 -2.89 -2.36
N ALA A 58 7.62 -3.23 -3.64
CA ALA A 58 7.44 -2.25 -4.70
C ALA A 58 6.49 -2.78 -5.78
N VAL A 59 5.57 -1.93 -6.22
CA VAL A 59 4.64 -2.26 -7.31
C VAL A 59 4.15 -1.01 -8.02
N ASN A 60 4.00 -1.09 -9.33
CA ASN A 60 3.30 -0.12 -10.17
C ASN A 60 2.39 -0.85 -11.16
N GLY A 61 1.61 -0.10 -11.92
CA GLY A 61 0.86 -0.60 -13.06
C GLY A 61 1.72 -0.75 -14.32
N ASP A 62 1.09 -1.24 -15.38
CA ASP A 62 1.72 -1.47 -16.69
C ASP A 62 1.89 -0.15 -17.46
N ARG A 63 3.15 0.25 -17.70
CA ARG A 63 3.47 1.47 -18.45
C ARG A 63 3.09 1.37 -19.93
N GLU A 64 3.23 0.20 -20.54
CA GLU A 64 2.94 0.01 -21.96
C GLU A 64 1.46 0.19 -22.26
N ARG A 65 0.61 -0.06 -21.26
CA ARG A 65 -0.84 0.12 -21.36
C ARG A 65 -1.35 1.44 -20.81
N GLU A 66 -0.45 2.34 -20.43
CA GLU A 66 -0.81 3.60 -19.76
C GLU A 66 -1.62 3.39 -18.46
N GLU A 67 -1.45 2.23 -17.81
CA GLU A 67 -2.12 1.86 -16.57
C GLU A 67 -1.23 2.06 -15.33
N SER A 68 -0.13 2.79 -15.47
CA SER A 68 0.79 3.15 -14.38
C SER A 68 0.61 4.60 -13.92
N CYS A 69 0.96 4.86 -12.66
CA CYS A 69 1.08 6.19 -12.10
C CYS A 69 2.29 6.23 -11.16
N GLU A 70 2.11 6.51 -9.86
CA GLU A 70 3.21 6.44 -8.90
C GLU A 70 3.35 5.03 -8.33
N PRO A 71 4.60 4.52 -8.17
CA PRO A 71 4.80 3.22 -7.53
C PRO A 71 4.50 3.29 -6.03
N LEU A 72 3.87 2.23 -5.49
CA LEU A 72 3.96 1.96 -4.06
C LEU A 72 5.38 1.51 -3.75
N VAL A 73 5.97 2.07 -2.71
CA VAL A 73 7.27 1.60 -2.20
C VAL A 73 7.29 1.65 -0.69
N LEU A 74 7.53 0.50 -0.07
CA LEU A 74 7.73 0.34 1.36
C LEU A 74 9.10 -0.29 1.61
N ALA A 75 9.83 0.18 2.61
CA ALA A 75 11.15 -0.36 2.97
C ALA A 75 11.53 -0.03 4.41
N PRO A 76 12.27 -0.91 5.12
CA PRO A 76 12.91 -0.59 6.40
C PRO A 76 14.04 0.42 6.23
N ARG A 77 14.74 0.34 5.10
CA ARG A 77 15.80 1.28 4.70
C ARG A 77 15.48 1.79 3.31
N TRP A 78 15.51 3.09 3.13
CA TRP A 78 15.26 3.72 1.86
C TRP A 78 16.55 4.28 1.26
N PRO A 79 16.82 4.04 -0.03
CA PRO A 79 18.03 4.53 -0.67
C PRO A 79 18.05 6.05 -0.92
N GLY A 80 16.94 6.72 -0.73
CA GLY A 80 16.79 8.16 -0.90
C GLY A 80 16.44 8.89 0.39
N TYR A 81 16.42 10.22 0.34
CA TYR A 81 15.96 11.04 1.44
C TYR A 81 14.45 10.91 1.61
N ARG A 82 14.02 10.34 2.72
CA ARG A 82 12.64 10.47 3.22
C ARG A 82 12.68 11.35 4.46
N GLN A 83 11.83 12.34 4.48
CA GLN A 83 11.70 13.19 5.67
C GLN A 83 11.12 12.36 6.81
N GLU A 84 11.93 12.12 7.83
CA GLU A 84 11.52 11.52 9.08
C GLU A 84 10.94 12.60 9.98
N ARG A 85 9.75 12.37 10.51
CA ARG A 85 9.09 13.25 11.47
C ARG A 85 9.78 13.15 12.84
N ALA A 86 9.55 14.14 13.70
CA ALA A 86 10.09 14.16 15.07
C ALA A 86 9.71 12.92 15.90
N ASP A 87 8.59 12.27 15.58
CA ASP A 87 8.14 11.03 16.21
C ASP A 87 8.76 9.75 15.60
N GLY A 88 9.73 9.88 14.70
CA GLY A 88 10.41 8.79 14.03
C GLY A 88 9.59 8.12 12.91
N ARG A 89 8.46 8.68 12.52
CA ARG A 89 7.67 8.20 11.38
C ARG A 89 8.17 8.78 10.07
N VAL A 90 8.16 7.96 9.05
CA VAL A 90 8.20 8.40 7.66
C VAL A 90 6.79 8.39 7.10
N THR A 91 6.46 9.41 6.31
CA THR A 91 5.19 9.48 5.59
C THR A 91 5.45 9.24 4.11
N GLY A 92 4.60 8.43 3.50
CA GLY A 92 4.63 8.17 2.07
C GLY A 92 3.23 8.26 1.48
N PHE A 93 3.20 8.27 0.17
CA PHE A 93 1.96 8.22 -0.60
C PHE A 93 2.17 7.44 -1.89
N CYS A 94 1.06 7.00 -2.48
CA CYS A 94 1.02 6.35 -3.78
C CYS A 94 -0.22 6.84 -4.52
N LYS A 95 -0.01 7.65 -5.55
CA LYS A 95 -1.08 8.11 -6.43
C LYS A 95 -1.29 7.05 -7.50
N THR A 96 -2.35 6.30 -7.37
CA THR A 96 -2.69 5.22 -8.32
C THR A 96 -3.55 5.72 -9.50
N GLY A 97 -4.19 6.87 -9.35
CA GLY A 97 -5.11 7.40 -10.36
C GLY A 97 -6.30 6.49 -10.67
N ARG A 98 -6.61 5.54 -9.79
CA ARG A 98 -7.59 4.46 -9.98
C ARG A 98 -7.22 3.49 -11.12
N HIS A 99 -5.94 3.36 -11.48
CA HIS A 99 -5.49 2.31 -12.40
C HIS A 99 -5.65 0.91 -11.78
N PRO A 100 -5.69 -0.18 -12.57
CA PRO A 100 -5.98 -1.52 -12.07
C PRO A 100 -5.10 -2.01 -10.91
N TYR A 101 -3.82 -1.58 -10.87
CA TYR A 101 -2.91 -1.93 -9.78
C TYR A 101 -3.27 -1.32 -8.42
N ASP A 102 -4.24 -0.39 -8.38
CA ASP A 102 -4.80 0.19 -7.16
C ASP A 102 -5.26 -0.88 -6.16
N LEU A 103 -5.82 -1.98 -6.67
CA LEU A 103 -6.21 -3.12 -5.86
C LEU A 103 -5.02 -3.72 -5.08
N ALA A 104 -3.87 -3.88 -5.75
CA ALA A 104 -2.67 -4.39 -5.10
C ALA A 104 -2.17 -3.41 -4.03
N VAL A 105 -2.13 -2.11 -4.36
CA VAL A 105 -1.70 -1.06 -3.43
C VAL A 105 -2.58 -1.03 -2.19
N SER A 106 -3.90 -0.95 -2.36
CA SER A 106 -4.85 -0.89 -1.23
C SER A 106 -4.79 -2.13 -0.35
N ALA A 107 -4.72 -3.34 -0.97
CA ALA A 107 -4.65 -4.59 -0.22
C ALA A 107 -3.33 -4.73 0.56
N ILE A 108 -2.19 -4.34 -0.04
CA ILE A 108 -0.89 -4.35 0.65
C ILE A 108 -0.90 -3.38 1.84
N LEU A 109 -1.38 -2.15 1.64
CA LEU A 109 -1.46 -1.16 2.72
C LEU A 109 -2.37 -1.62 3.86
N LEU A 110 -3.54 -2.20 3.52
CA LEU A 110 -4.47 -2.76 4.50
C LEU A 110 -3.81 -3.91 5.27
N ARG A 111 -3.13 -4.82 4.58
CA ARG A 111 -2.46 -5.95 5.23
C ARG A 111 -1.31 -5.51 6.12
N CYS A 112 -0.48 -4.54 5.70
CA CYS A 112 0.56 -3.97 6.55
C CYS A 112 -0.01 -3.33 7.82
N HIS A 113 -1.10 -2.58 7.69
CA HIS A 113 -1.81 -2.05 8.87
C HIS A 113 -2.32 -3.17 9.79
N ARG A 114 -2.91 -4.23 9.25
CA ARG A 114 -3.42 -5.36 10.04
C ARG A 114 -2.32 -6.10 10.79
N LEU A 115 -1.14 -6.24 10.19
CA LEU A 115 0.03 -6.86 10.84
C LEU A 115 0.64 -5.98 11.94
N LEU A 116 0.49 -4.67 11.83
CA LEU A 116 1.08 -3.71 12.75
C LEU A 116 0.16 -2.48 12.96
N PRO A 117 -1.03 -2.65 13.57
CA PRO A 117 -2.04 -1.59 13.64
C PRO A 117 -1.56 -0.33 14.37
N ASP A 118 -0.72 -0.46 15.39
CA ASP A 118 -0.17 0.69 16.12
C ASP A 118 1.06 1.30 15.44
N GLY A 119 1.75 0.54 14.61
CA GLY A 119 3.00 0.94 13.96
C GLY A 119 2.83 1.46 12.53
N PHE A 120 1.82 0.99 11.81
CA PHE A 120 1.57 1.30 10.40
C PHE A 120 0.19 1.96 10.23
N ALA A 121 0.16 3.24 9.93
CA ALA A 121 -1.07 4.02 9.71
C ALA A 121 -1.34 4.21 8.23
N ILE A 122 -2.63 4.23 7.85
CA ILE A 122 -3.09 4.42 6.48
C ILE A 122 -4.21 5.44 6.40
N HIS A 123 -4.31 6.09 5.24
CA HIS A 123 -5.41 6.96 4.84
C HIS A 123 -5.58 6.92 3.31
N SER A 124 -6.74 7.32 2.82
CA SER A 124 -7.04 7.27 1.38
C SER A 124 -7.99 8.39 0.96
N ASP A 125 -7.88 8.79 -0.30
CA ASP A 125 -8.90 9.63 -0.96
C ASP A 125 -10.20 8.85 -1.21
N GLY A 126 -10.14 7.51 -1.21
CA GLY A 126 -11.28 6.62 -1.35
C GLY A 126 -12.01 6.37 -0.04
N GLY A 127 -13.33 6.14 -0.14
CA GLY A 127 -14.15 5.79 1.01
C GLY A 127 -13.98 4.34 1.46
N TRP A 128 -13.92 4.14 2.77
CA TRP A 128 -13.82 2.80 3.35
C TRP A 128 -15.02 1.92 3.01
N ASP A 129 -16.23 2.47 3.14
CA ASP A 129 -17.49 1.78 2.81
C ASP A 129 -17.96 2.04 1.38
N ALA A 130 -17.06 2.47 0.52
CA ALA A 130 -17.25 2.67 -0.92
C ALA A 130 -16.18 1.88 -1.69
N GLU A 131 -15.14 2.55 -2.23
CA GLU A 131 -14.14 1.91 -3.10
C GLU A 131 -13.40 0.73 -2.43
N TRP A 132 -13.13 0.82 -1.12
CA TRP A 132 -12.42 -0.23 -0.39
C TRP A 132 -13.29 -1.47 -0.10
N ARG A 133 -14.61 -1.31 -0.06
CA ARG A 133 -15.57 -2.42 0.13
C ARG A 133 -16.09 -2.96 -1.19
N ASP A 134 -16.52 -2.08 -2.08
CA ASP A 134 -17.27 -2.46 -3.27
C ASP A 134 -16.34 -2.76 -4.47
N GLY A 135 -15.05 -2.51 -4.31
CA GLY A 135 -14.09 -2.64 -5.39
C GLY A 135 -14.27 -1.56 -6.45
N ARG A 136 -13.55 -1.74 -7.55
CA ARG A 136 -13.56 -0.79 -8.66
C ARG A 136 -14.75 -1.05 -9.58
N ARG A 137 -15.54 -0.03 -9.82
CA ARG A 137 -16.52 -0.01 -10.92
C ARG A 137 -15.79 0.40 -12.21
N GLY A 138 -15.63 -0.52 -13.15
CA GLY A 138 -14.99 -0.23 -14.44
C GLY A 138 -15.17 -1.38 -15.43
N PRO A 139 -14.69 -1.26 -16.68
CA PRO A 139 -14.87 -2.24 -17.75
C PRO A 139 -14.03 -3.53 -17.55
N HIS A 140 -13.23 -3.61 -16.52
CA HIS A 140 -12.42 -4.79 -16.22
C HIS A 140 -13.27 -5.85 -15.51
N PRO A 141 -12.90 -7.15 -15.64
CA PRO A 141 -13.60 -8.23 -14.95
C PRO A 141 -13.72 -7.92 -13.47
N VAL A 142 -14.74 -8.47 -12.83
CA VAL A 142 -15.07 -8.25 -11.42
C VAL A 142 -13.83 -8.60 -10.56
N LEU A 143 -13.08 -7.57 -10.24
CA LEU A 143 -11.98 -7.69 -9.28
C LEU A 143 -12.57 -7.63 -7.87
N PRO A 144 -12.06 -8.43 -6.92
CA PRO A 144 -12.47 -8.31 -5.53
C PRO A 144 -12.13 -6.92 -4.99
N SER A 145 -12.79 -6.48 -3.95
CA SER A 145 -12.36 -5.29 -3.23
C SER A 145 -11.05 -5.57 -2.47
N ALA A 146 -10.36 -4.52 -2.03
CA ALA A 146 -9.17 -4.69 -1.19
C ALA A 146 -9.49 -5.44 0.12
N ARG A 147 -10.67 -5.19 0.69
CA ARG A 147 -11.16 -5.88 1.90
C ARG A 147 -11.40 -7.35 1.65
N ASP A 148 -12.11 -7.69 0.57
CA ASP A 148 -12.41 -9.08 0.21
C ASP A 148 -11.13 -9.85 -0.12
N LEU A 149 -10.18 -9.21 -0.82
CA LEU A 149 -8.90 -9.82 -1.15
C LEU A 149 -8.08 -10.16 0.10
N VAL A 150 -8.02 -9.24 1.07
CA VAL A 150 -7.32 -9.49 2.34
C VAL A 150 -8.03 -10.57 3.15
N ALA A 151 -9.37 -10.56 3.19
CA ALA A 151 -10.14 -11.61 3.86
C ALA A 151 -9.94 -12.98 3.20
N GLU A 152 -9.99 -13.06 1.86
CA GLU A 152 -9.75 -14.28 1.08
C GLU A 152 -8.37 -14.89 1.37
N LEU A 153 -7.31 -14.06 1.34
CA LEU A 153 -5.95 -14.55 1.46
C LEU A 153 -5.51 -14.85 2.88
N PHE A 154 -6.04 -14.15 3.87
CA PHE A 154 -5.51 -14.16 5.23
C PHE A 154 -6.53 -14.45 6.32
N GLY A 155 -7.81 -14.60 5.97
CA GLY A 155 -8.89 -14.78 6.95
C GLY A 155 -9.15 -13.53 7.79
N ASP A 156 -8.72 -12.37 7.32
CA ASP A 156 -8.75 -11.09 8.06
C ASP A 156 -9.95 -10.25 7.60
N GLU A 157 -11.12 -10.48 8.19
CA GLU A 157 -12.27 -9.61 7.97
C GLU A 157 -12.07 -8.27 8.71
N VAL A 158 -12.01 -7.18 7.95
CA VAL A 158 -11.84 -5.84 8.51
C VAL A 158 -13.19 -5.12 8.49
N SER A 159 -13.85 -5.05 9.64
CA SER A 159 -15.17 -4.44 9.77
C SER A 159 -15.13 -2.94 10.06
N SER A 160 -14.09 -2.46 10.75
CA SER A 160 -13.93 -1.05 11.11
C SER A 160 -12.96 -0.32 10.18
N CYS A 161 -13.24 0.95 9.91
CA CYS A 161 -12.38 1.79 9.10
C CYS A 161 -11.00 1.99 9.78
N PRO A 162 -9.90 1.60 9.12
CA PRO A 162 -8.55 1.75 9.67
C PRO A 162 -7.91 3.10 9.34
N PHE A 163 -8.62 4.01 8.68
CA PHE A 163 -8.06 5.27 8.23
C PHE A 163 -7.81 6.22 9.41
N ASP A 164 -6.56 6.62 9.53
CA ASP A 164 -6.10 7.51 10.59
C ASP A 164 -5.28 8.66 9.98
N ARG A 165 -5.98 9.74 9.65
CA ARG A 165 -5.39 10.91 9.01
C ARG A 165 -4.33 11.58 9.92
N GLU A 166 -4.60 11.64 11.22
CA GLU A 166 -3.70 12.31 12.16
C GLU A 166 -2.38 11.53 12.32
N ARG A 167 -2.45 10.20 12.43
CA ARG A 167 -1.24 9.37 12.49
C ARG A 167 -0.45 9.38 11.18
N VAL A 168 -1.11 9.54 10.05
CA VAL A 168 -0.43 9.65 8.75
C VAL A 168 0.26 11.00 8.59
N PHE A 169 -0.44 12.10 8.80
CA PHE A 169 0.07 13.44 8.48
C PHE A 169 0.59 14.23 9.68
N GLY A 170 0.30 13.79 10.89
CA GLY A 170 0.51 14.54 12.12
C GLY A 170 -0.70 15.42 12.49
N PRO A 171 -0.68 16.00 13.69
CA PRO A 171 -1.73 16.89 14.14
C PRO A 171 -1.83 18.11 13.21
N PRO A 172 -3.02 18.69 13.02
CA PRO A 172 -3.18 19.89 12.23
C PRO A 172 -2.34 21.03 12.83
N VAL A 173 -1.66 21.76 11.95
CA VAL A 173 -0.94 22.98 12.37
C VAL A 173 -2.00 23.95 12.89
N ARG A 174 -1.93 24.30 14.17
CA ARG A 174 -2.77 25.36 14.73
C ARG A 174 -2.16 26.70 14.30
N ASN A 175 -2.84 27.37 13.39
CA ASN A 175 -2.53 28.78 13.06
C ASN A 175 -2.98 29.68 14.21
#